data_e546dcd68614dde436fe5b5e1f49445e
#
_entry.id   e546dcd68614dde436fe5b5e1f49445e
#
_cell.length_a   1.000
_cell.length_b   1.000
_cell.length_c   1.000
_cell.angle_alpha   90.00
_cell.angle_beta   90.00
_cell.angle_gamma   90.00
#
_symmetry.space_group_name_H-M   'P 1'
#
loop_
_entity.id
_entity.type
_entity.pdbx_description
1 polymer ?
#
loop_
_entity_poly.entity_id
_entity_poly.type
_entity_poly.pdbx_seq_one_letter_code
_entity_poly.pdbx_strand_id
1 'polypeptide(L)'
;MSQQLIGSEYTVYRSGDGNGGFTPTTVKVPTLGPHDILVCITHSGVCHTDITFCQMGAPIALGHEGVGIVEAVGSLVTQFNVGDRAGGGFHRDACGHCKYCLSGRDIYCYNRVIFGEGDFDNGTFGKYYIGKETYLHKIPEGLASEHAAPLQCAGATVYAALKATVTPEKRVGILGIGGLGHLAIQYANKMGADVVIYSTSTSKEAEARQLGAKEFHLLDNMFDDVKAPIDVLVICGTKYPDWDRVMTKEFLARVGVIVPLAAPVHGPLSLPAGAMFFQGYHVFSSLVGSRNVHDEMLEFSARHGIKPMVQIFKHDGAKTIREVFELVKMNKMRYRAVLEMGD
;
A
#
# COMPACT_ATOMS: atom_id res chain seq x y z
N MET A 1 -33.08 -0.82 8.04
CA MET A 1 -31.99 -1.81 8.19
C MET A 1 -30.80 -1.30 9.02
N SER A 2 -30.42 -0.04 8.95
CA SER A 2 -29.22 0.50 9.67
C SER A 2 -29.31 0.44 11.22
N GLN A 3 -30.48 0.60 11.82
CA GLN A 3 -30.65 0.53 13.29
C GLN A 3 -30.50 -0.90 13.87
N GLN A 4 -30.66 -1.94 13.07
CA GLN A 4 -30.54 -3.35 13.53
C GLN A 4 -29.09 -3.81 13.71
N LEU A 5 -28.11 -3.14 13.09
CA LEU A 5 -26.69 -3.53 13.17
C LEU A 5 -25.96 -2.88 14.36
N ILE A 6 -26.44 -1.73 14.85
CA ILE A 6 -25.84 -1.06 16.02
C ILE A 6 -25.92 -1.97 17.25
N GLY A 7 -24.78 -2.19 17.91
CA GLY A 7 -24.67 -3.08 19.06
C GLY A 7 -24.50 -4.56 18.72
N SER A 8 -24.58 -4.96 17.43
CA SER A 8 -24.26 -6.33 17.02
C SER A 8 -22.78 -6.63 17.24
N GLU A 9 -22.50 -7.86 17.66
CA GLU A 9 -21.14 -8.31 17.95
C GLU A 9 -20.44 -8.84 16.70
N TYR A 10 -19.14 -8.54 16.57
CA TYR A 10 -18.27 -9.11 15.55
C TYR A 10 -16.85 -9.26 16.08
N THR A 11 -16.03 -10.06 15.38
CA THR A 11 -14.65 -10.32 15.79
C THR A 11 -13.71 -9.39 15.05
N VAL A 12 -12.77 -8.79 15.79
CA VAL A 12 -11.55 -8.17 15.27
C VAL A 12 -10.33 -8.97 15.73
N TYR A 13 -9.21 -8.84 15.05
CA TYR A 13 -7.96 -9.53 15.40
C TYR A 13 -6.98 -8.51 15.93
N ARG A 14 -6.78 -8.52 17.24
CA ARG A 14 -6.02 -7.49 17.95
C ARG A 14 -4.61 -7.96 18.24
N SER A 15 -3.60 -7.20 17.78
CA SER A 15 -2.20 -7.41 18.14
C SER A 15 -1.94 -7.08 19.61
N GLY A 16 -0.74 -7.35 20.11
CA GLY A 16 -0.35 -7.00 21.48
C GLY A 16 -0.54 -8.13 22.50
N ASP A 17 -0.47 -9.39 22.06
CA ASP A 17 -0.46 -10.57 22.98
C ASP A 17 0.88 -10.72 23.74
N GLY A 18 1.82 -9.80 23.55
CA GLY A 18 3.15 -9.83 24.18
C GLY A 18 4.16 -10.74 23.51
N ASN A 19 3.73 -11.56 22.53
CA ASN A 19 4.59 -12.55 21.84
C ASN A 19 4.73 -12.25 20.33
N GLY A 20 4.37 -11.04 19.89
CA GLY A 20 4.38 -10.66 18.47
C GLY A 20 3.28 -11.30 17.64
N GLY A 21 2.22 -11.77 18.29
CA GLY A 21 1.03 -12.35 17.69
C GLY A 21 -0.22 -11.48 17.88
N PHE A 22 -1.38 -12.08 17.66
CA PHE A 22 -2.68 -11.43 17.82
C PHE A 22 -3.72 -12.39 18.39
N THR A 23 -4.77 -11.82 19.00
CA THR A 23 -5.90 -12.55 19.55
C THR A 23 -7.23 -12.11 18.92
N PRO A 24 -8.16 -13.04 18.64
CA PRO A 24 -9.54 -12.68 18.31
C PRO A 24 -10.19 -11.95 19.49
N THR A 25 -10.83 -10.83 19.22
CA THR A 25 -11.50 -10.01 20.25
C THR A 25 -12.89 -9.65 19.75
N THR A 26 -13.90 -9.90 20.57
CA THR A 26 -15.29 -9.50 20.27
C THR A 26 -15.46 -8.01 20.56
N VAL A 27 -16.00 -7.30 19.60
CA VAL A 27 -16.35 -5.88 19.69
C VAL A 27 -17.79 -5.67 19.19
N LYS A 28 -18.36 -4.51 19.47
CA LYS A 28 -19.73 -4.17 19.02
C LYS A 28 -19.68 -3.08 17.98
N VAL A 29 -20.57 -3.15 16.99
CA VAL A 29 -20.79 -2.04 16.05
C VAL A 29 -21.25 -0.82 16.85
N PRO A 30 -20.50 0.28 16.86
CA PRO A 30 -20.85 1.48 17.61
C PRO A 30 -22.00 2.24 16.93
N THR A 31 -22.58 3.20 17.63
CA THR A 31 -23.43 4.21 17.00
C THR A 31 -22.60 5.03 16.03
N LEU A 32 -23.05 5.16 14.78
CA LEU A 32 -22.33 5.91 13.77
C LEU A 32 -22.41 7.42 14.05
N GLY A 33 -21.25 8.07 13.95
CA GLY A 33 -21.19 9.51 13.90
C GLY A 33 -21.81 10.07 12.59
N PRO A 34 -22.04 11.40 12.52
CA PRO A 34 -22.73 12.01 11.38
C PRO A 34 -22.07 11.73 10.02
N HIS A 35 -20.75 11.60 9.96
CA HIS A 35 -19.97 11.37 8.74
C HIS A 35 -19.37 9.97 8.65
N ASP A 36 -19.79 9.04 9.51
CA ASP A 36 -19.28 7.69 9.53
C ASP A 36 -20.04 6.79 8.55
N ILE A 37 -19.34 5.82 8.03
CA ILE A 37 -19.85 4.79 7.13
C ILE A 37 -19.48 3.43 7.69
N LEU A 38 -20.47 2.55 7.84
CA LEU A 38 -20.27 1.15 8.17
C LEU A 38 -20.10 0.35 6.88
N VAL A 39 -18.96 -0.29 6.72
CA VAL A 39 -18.65 -1.15 5.59
C VAL A 39 -18.61 -2.60 6.04
N CYS A 40 -19.40 -3.46 5.40
CA CYS A 40 -19.25 -4.91 5.51
C CYS A 40 -18.11 -5.34 4.61
N ILE A 41 -17.00 -5.76 5.21
CA ILE A 41 -15.79 -6.12 4.47
C ILE A 41 -16.02 -7.44 3.74
N THR A 42 -15.75 -7.45 2.44
CA THR A 42 -15.76 -8.65 1.59
C THR A 42 -14.36 -9.15 1.29
N HIS A 43 -13.39 -8.24 1.16
CA HIS A 43 -11.99 -8.58 0.88
C HIS A 43 -11.07 -7.67 1.68
N SER A 44 -10.01 -8.23 2.23
CA SER A 44 -8.94 -7.45 2.86
C SER A 44 -7.58 -7.95 2.45
N GLY A 45 -6.75 -7.04 1.94
CA GLY A 45 -5.34 -7.34 1.66
C GLY A 45 -4.56 -7.56 2.94
N VAL A 46 -3.52 -8.40 2.85
CA VAL A 46 -2.58 -8.65 3.95
C VAL A 46 -1.22 -8.03 3.61
N CYS A 47 -0.77 -7.13 4.45
CA CYS A 47 0.45 -6.36 4.26
C CYS A 47 1.51 -6.76 5.29
N HIS A 48 2.77 -6.55 4.94
CA HIS A 48 3.89 -6.70 5.90
C HIS A 48 3.75 -5.75 7.10
N THR A 49 3.09 -4.61 6.91
CA THR A 49 2.80 -3.64 7.96
C THR A 49 1.94 -4.24 9.09
N ASP A 50 0.95 -5.10 8.78
CA ASP A 50 0.16 -5.80 9.80
C ASP A 50 1.07 -6.68 10.69
N ILE A 51 2.03 -7.36 10.06
CA ILE A 51 3.01 -8.20 10.77
C ILE A 51 3.93 -7.36 11.65
N THR A 52 4.40 -6.22 11.12
CA THR A 52 5.26 -5.30 11.87
C THR A 52 4.56 -4.77 13.13
N PHE A 53 3.30 -4.38 13.02
CA PHE A 53 2.54 -3.90 14.18
C PHE A 53 2.26 -5.00 15.20
N CYS A 54 2.05 -6.25 14.76
CA CYS A 54 2.01 -7.38 15.70
C CYS A 54 3.29 -7.48 16.51
N GLN A 55 4.45 -7.32 15.87
CA GLN A 55 5.75 -7.41 16.51
C GLN A 55 6.06 -6.24 17.45
N MET A 56 5.52 -5.05 17.15
CA MET A 56 5.66 -3.87 18.01
C MET A 56 4.84 -3.96 19.29
N GLY A 57 3.88 -4.88 19.39
CA GLY A 57 3.10 -5.13 20.60
C GLY A 57 2.04 -4.07 20.92
N ALA A 58 1.72 -3.17 20.01
CA ALA A 58 0.62 -2.22 20.19
C ALA A 58 -0.73 -2.92 20.02
N PRO A 59 -1.74 -2.69 20.89
CA PRO A 59 -3.03 -3.40 20.86
C PRO A 59 -3.95 -2.87 19.75
N ILE A 60 -3.61 -3.14 18.49
CA ILE A 60 -4.28 -2.62 17.29
C ILE A 60 -5.13 -3.72 16.65
N ALA A 61 -6.37 -3.41 16.26
CA ALA A 61 -7.14 -4.27 15.37
C ALA A 61 -6.51 -4.29 13.99
N LEU A 62 -6.14 -5.48 13.50
CA LEU A 62 -5.37 -5.69 12.28
C LEU A 62 -6.21 -5.54 11.01
N GLY A 63 -5.51 -5.30 9.92
CA GLY A 63 -6.08 -5.05 8.61
C GLY A 63 -6.24 -3.56 8.30
N HIS A 64 -5.73 -3.17 7.15
CA HIS A 64 -5.78 -1.77 6.68
C HIS A 64 -5.94 -1.65 5.16
N GLU A 65 -6.27 -2.75 4.50
CA GLU A 65 -6.48 -2.84 3.04
C GLU A 65 -7.88 -3.41 2.76
N GLY A 66 -8.92 -2.81 3.36
CA GLY A 66 -10.29 -3.31 3.25
C GLY A 66 -11.04 -2.81 2.04
N VAL A 67 -11.86 -3.69 1.47
CA VAL A 67 -12.91 -3.38 0.48
C VAL A 67 -14.18 -4.13 0.87
N GLY A 68 -15.30 -3.46 0.79
CA GLY A 68 -16.59 -4.05 1.14
C GLY A 68 -17.78 -3.27 0.61
N ILE A 69 -18.94 -3.61 1.13
CA ILE A 69 -20.22 -2.99 0.78
C ILE A 69 -20.66 -2.08 1.91
N VAL A 70 -21.10 -0.89 1.58
CA VAL A 70 -21.67 0.07 2.53
C VAL A 70 -23.00 -0.48 3.07
N GLU A 71 -23.07 -0.72 4.38
CA GLU A 71 -24.26 -1.25 5.07
C GLU A 71 -25.08 -0.15 5.75
N ALA A 72 -24.41 0.89 6.25
CA ALA A 72 -25.05 2.02 6.88
C ALA A 72 -24.22 3.29 6.73
N VAL A 73 -24.89 4.43 6.75
CA VAL A 73 -24.27 5.76 6.65
C VAL A 73 -24.79 6.69 7.74
N GLY A 74 -23.92 7.55 8.23
CA GLY A 74 -24.28 8.61 9.16
C GLY A 74 -25.17 9.69 8.52
N SER A 75 -25.82 10.50 9.36
CA SER A 75 -26.87 11.44 8.93
C SER A 75 -26.40 12.57 8.03
N LEU A 76 -25.09 12.86 7.97
CA LEU A 76 -24.50 13.92 7.14
C LEU A 76 -23.62 13.36 6.00
N VAL A 77 -23.60 12.05 5.80
CA VAL A 77 -22.91 11.42 4.67
C VAL A 77 -23.61 11.80 3.36
N THR A 78 -22.84 12.26 2.38
CA THR A 78 -23.35 12.73 1.09
C THR A 78 -22.73 12.01 -0.11
N GLN A 79 -21.56 11.42 0.07
CA GLN A 79 -20.80 10.83 -1.03
C GLN A 79 -21.08 9.33 -1.25
N PHE A 80 -21.64 8.63 -0.26
CA PHE A 80 -21.90 7.21 -0.32
C PHE A 80 -23.37 6.89 -0.04
N ASN A 81 -23.84 5.84 -0.69
CA ASN A 81 -25.14 5.21 -0.44
C ASN A 81 -24.95 3.78 0.06
N VAL A 82 -25.94 3.26 0.78
CA VAL A 82 -26.01 1.83 1.12
C VAL A 82 -26.00 1.02 -0.19
N GLY A 83 -25.13 0.00 -0.23
CA GLY A 83 -24.90 -0.81 -1.44
C GLY A 83 -23.70 -0.38 -2.28
N ASP A 84 -23.14 0.81 -2.09
CA ASP A 84 -21.92 1.23 -2.77
C ASP A 84 -20.73 0.35 -2.35
N ARG A 85 -19.77 0.13 -3.25
CA ARG A 85 -18.48 -0.47 -2.89
C ARG A 85 -17.53 0.60 -2.38
N ALA A 86 -16.98 0.39 -1.19
CA ALA A 86 -16.04 1.29 -0.54
C ALA A 86 -14.77 0.53 -0.12
N GLY A 87 -13.63 1.22 -0.16
CA GLY A 87 -12.35 0.70 0.32
C GLY A 87 -11.61 1.73 1.17
N GLY A 88 -10.65 1.26 1.98
CA GLY A 88 -9.84 2.10 2.84
C GLY A 88 -9.19 1.29 3.97
N GLY A 89 -8.76 2.02 5.02
CA GLY A 89 -8.27 1.40 6.27
C GLY A 89 -6.94 1.95 6.75
N PHE A 90 -6.07 2.46 5.87
CA PHE A 90 -4.78 3.02 6.30
C PHE A 90 -4.90 4.47 6.78
N HIS A 91 -5.33 5.40 5.92
CA HIS A 91 -5.57 6.79 6.29
C HIS A 91 -7.03 6.94 6.72
N ARG A 92 -7.27 7.40 7.96
CA ARG A 92 -8.57 7.31 8.63
C ARG A 92 -9.19 8.65 8.94
N ASP A 93 -8.36 9.67 9.23
CA ASP A 93 -8.82 11.03 9.51
C ASP A 93 -7.68 12.07 9.38
N ALA A 94 -8.04 13.35 9.22
CA ALA A 94 -7.15 14.50 9.33
C ALA A 94 -7.96 15.75 9.69
N CYS A 95 -7.29 16.82 10.14
CA CYS A 95 -8.00 18.01 10.63
C CYS A 95 -8.75 18.83 9.55
N GLY A 96 -8.45 18.61 8.27
CA GLY A 96 -9.12 19.26 7.14
C GLY A 96 -8.71 20.71 6.84
N HIS A 97 -8.05 21.43 7.76
CA HIS A 97 -7.81 22.88 7.67
C HIS A 97 -6.36 23.33 7.80
N CYS A 98 -5.41 22.44 8.11
CA CYS A 98 -3.98 22.80 8.15
C CYS A 98 -3.39 22.95 6.74
N LYS A 99 -2.19 23.51 6.64
CA LYS A 99 -1.48 23.70 5.35
C LYS A 99 -1.37 22.41 4.52
N TYR A 100 -1.21 21.27 5.17
CA TYR A 100 -1.11 19.98 4.48
C TYR A 100 -2.47 19.52 3.93
N CYS A 101 -3.53 19.63 4.73
CA CYS A 101 -4.88 19.29 4.26
C CYS A 101 -5.31 20.19 3.09
N LEU A 102 -5.12 21.50 3.22
CA LEU A 102 -5.51 22.47 2.19
C LEU A 102 -4.68 22.34 0.91
N SER A 103 -3.48 21.77 0.96
CA SER A 103 -2.62 21.53 -0.22
C SER A 103 -2.76 20.13 -0.80
N GLY A 104 -3.76 19.33 -0.38
CA GLY A 104 -3.93 17.94 -0.85
C GLY A 104 -2.84 16.98 -0.38
N ARG A 105 -2.21 17.27 0.74
CA ARG A 105 -1.17 16.44 1.39
C ARG A 105 -1.58 16.03 2.80
N ASP A 106 -2.84 15.73 2.99
CA ASP A 106 -3.48 15.44 4.28
C ASP A 106 -2.90 14.23 5.00
N ILE A 107 -2.29 13.29 4.28
CA ILE A 107 -1.50 12.20 4.90
C ILE A 107 -0.36 12.69 5.81
N TYR A 108 0.10 13.94 5.63
CA TYR A 108 1.12 14.60 6.47
C TYR A 108 0.51 15.60 7.46
N CYS A 109 -0.81 15.57 7.67
CA CYS A 109 -1.47 16.40 8.68
C CYS A 109 -0.91 16.10 10.08
N TYR A 110 -0.67 17.12 10.89
CA TYR A 110 -0.17 16.94 12.26
C TYR A 110 -1.18 16.21 13.18
N ASN A 111 -2.47 16.28 12.84
CA ASN A 111 -3.55 15.62 13.55
C ASN A 111 -4.17 14.52 12.71
N ARG A 112 -3.37 13.85 11.87
CA ARG A 112 -3.85 12.70 11.10
C ARG A 112 -4.16 11.52 12.02
N VAL A 113 -5.05 10.67 11.58
CA VAL A 113 -5.23 9.34 12.14
C VAL A 113 -4.93 8.33 11.04
N ILE A 114 -3.92 7.52 11.24
CA ILE A 114 -3.58 6.41 10.34
C ILE A 114 -3.54 5.09 11.11
N PHE A 115 -3.56 4.00 10.38
CA PHE A 115 -3.35 2.66 10.93
C PHE A 115 -2.08 2.63 11.80
N GLY A 116 -2.24 2.26 13.05
CA GLY A 116 -1.15 2.21 14.04
C GLY A 116 -0.88 3.50 14.83
N GLU A 117 -1.47 4.64 14.44
CA GLU A 117 -1.34 5.90 15.18
C GLU A 117 -2.63 6.28 15.94
N GLY A 118 -3.78 5.70 15.60
CA GLY A 118 -5.05 5.96 16.27
C GLY A 118 -6.15 5.04 15.77
N ASP A 119 -7.32 5.10 16.42
CA ASP A 119 -8.47 4.24 16.13
C ASP A 119 -8.10 2.76 16.20
N PHE A 120 -7.61 2.35 17.37
CA PHE A 120 -7.03 1.02 17.57
C PHE A 120 -8.05 -0.13 17.60
N ASP A 121 -9.34 0.16 17.65
CA ASP A 121 -10.40 -0.86 17.73
C ASP A 121 -10.97 -1.25 16.35
N ASN A 122 -10.51 -0.63 15.29
CA ASN A 122 -11.07 -0.73 13.96
C ASN A 122 -10.04 -1.29 12.97
N GLY A 123 -10.34 -2.43 12.36
CA GLY A 123 -9.43 -3.12 11.45
C GLY A 123 -10.18 -3.95 10.42
N THR A 124 -9.61 -4.07 9.22
CA THR A 124 -10.30 -4.66 8.06
C THR A 124 -10.22 -6.20 7.99
N PHE A 125 -9.57 -6.86 8.94
CA PHE A 125 -9.67 -8.32 9.07
C PHE A 125 -10.93 -8.77 9.79
N GLY A 126 -11.69 -7.85 10.39
CA GLY A 126 -13.03 -8.11 10.92
C GLY A 126 -14.12 -7.98 9.88
N LYS A 127 -15.32 -8.44 10.22
CA LYS A 127 -16.51 -8.36 9.34
C LYS A 127 -16.88 -6.91 9.00
N TYR A 128 -16.74 -5.99 9.94
CA TYR A 128 -17.12 -4.59 9.76
C TYR A 128 -15.93 -3.66 9.94
N TYR A 129 -15.93 -2.60 9.16
CA TYR A 129 -15.03 -1.47 9.27
C TYR A 129 -15.85 -0.17 9.27
N ILE A 130 -15.55 0.73 10.20
CA ILE A 130 -16.16 2.04 10.27
C ILE A 130 -15.13 3.07 9.76
N GLY A 131 -15.46 3.76 8.69
CA GLY A 131 -14.61 4.81 8.12
C GLY A 131 -15.36 6.13 7.98
N LYS A 132 -14.62 7.23 7.93
CA LYS A 132 -15.20 8.53 7.58
C LYS A 132 -15.39 8.62 6.07
N GLU A 133 -16.49 9.23 5.61
CA GLU A 133 -16.77 9.40 4.18
C GLU A 133 -15.60 10.05 3.41
N THR A 134 -14.83 10.92 4.08
CA THR A 134 -13.66 11.61 3.49
C THR A 134 -12.42 10.76 3.34
N TYR A 135 -12.37 9.59 3.96
CA TYR A 135 -11.22 8.66 3.97
C TYR A 135 -11.59 7.24 3.57
N LEU A 136 -12.80 7.06 3.07
CA LEU A 136 -13.20 5.90 2.30
C LEU A 136 -13.24 6.28 0.81
N HIS A 137 -12.86 5.35 -0.03
CA HIS A 137 -12.71 5.53 -1.46
C HIS A 137 -13.73 4.67 -2.20
N LYS A 138 -14.46 5.26 -3.15
CA LYS A 138 -15.33 4.48 -4.03
C LYS A 138 -14.50 3.56 -4.91
N ILE A 139 -14.91 2.31 -5.00
CA ILE A 139 -14.24 1.35 -5.88
C ILE A 139 -14.84 1.48 -7.28
N PRO A 140 -14.06 1.87 -8.29
CA PRO A 140 -14.53 2.03 -9.66
C PRO A 140 -15.14 0.75 -10.23
N GLU A 141 -16.10 0.89 -11.13
CA GLU A 141 -16.57 -0.22 -11.94
C GLU A 141 -15.41 -0.81 -12.76
N GLY A 142 -15.42 -2.12 -12.95
CA GLY A 142 -14.33 -2.83 -13.66
C GLY A 142 -13.09 -3.16 -12.80
N LEU A 143 -13.00 -2.65 -11.57
CA LEU A 143 -11.99 -3.06 -10.61
C LEU A 143 -12.64 -4.01 -9.59
N ALA A 144 -12.32 -5.31 -9.67
CA ALA A 144 -12.84 -6.32 -8.77
C ALA A 144 -12.31 -6.12 -7.34
N SER A 145 -13.10 -6.52 -6.33
CA SER A 145 -12.80 -6.22 -4.92
C SER A 145 -11.51 -6.88 -4.43
N GLU A 146 -11.21 -8.10 -4.89
CA GLU A 146 -9.96 -8.79 -4.59
C GLU A 146 -8.71 -8.08 -5.12
N HIS A 147 -8.85 -7.34 -6.22
CA HIS A 147 -7.77 -6.51 -6.76
C HIS A 147 -7.73 -5.12 -6.11
N ALA A 148 -8.90 -4.57 -5.77
CA ALA A 148 -9.00 -3.26 -5.14
C ALA A 148 -8.45 -3.25 -3.69
N ALA A 149 -8.55 -4.37 -2.96
CA ALA A 149 -8.12 -4.46 -1.56
C ALA A 149 -6.62 -4.16 -1.39
N PRO A 150 -5.67 -4.82 -2.07
CA PRO A 150 -4.25 -4.48 -1.92
C PRO A 150 -3.91 -3.08 -2.44
N LEU A 151 -4.73 -2.49 -3.31
CA LEU A 151 -4.50 -1.13 -3.80
C LEU A 151 -4.73 -0.07 -2.72
N GLN A 152 -5.50 -0.38 -1.66
CA GLN A 152 -5.75 0.55 -0.55
C GLN A 152 -4.48 0.94 0.22
N CYS A 153 -3.40 0.14 0.11
CA CYS A 153 -2.09 0.45 0.69
C CYS A 153 -0.99 0.40 -0.37
N ALA A 154 -0.72 -0.79 -0.93
CA ALA A 154 0.40 -0.98 -1.86
C ALA A 154 0.23 -0.16 -3.15
N GLY A 155 -0.99 -0.11 -3.71
CA GLY A 155 -1.29 0.70 -4.90
C GLY A 155 -1.09 2.19 -4.64
N ALA A 156 -1.69 2.71 -3.56
CA ALA A 156 -1.57 4.11 -3.18
C ALA A 156 -0.11 4.51 -2.90
N THR A 157 0.66 3.66 -2.20
CA THR A 157 2.09 3.88 -1.91
C THR A 157 2.91 4.03 -3.19
N VAL A 158 2.75 3.10 -4.10
CA VAL A 158 3.53 3.08 -5.36
C VAL A 158 3.10 4.22 -6.27
N TYR A 159 1.79 4.39 -6.46
CA TYR A 159 1.26 5.41 -7.35
C TYR A 159 1.63 6.83 -6.90
N ALA A 160 1.47 7.14 -5.61
CA ALA A 160 1.82 8.46 -5.06
C ALA A 160 3.29 8.83 -5.29
N ALA A 161 4.19 7.87 -5.09
CA ALA A 161 5.61 8.07 -5.30
C ALA A 161 5.97 8.26 -6.78
N LEU A 162 5.42 7.41 -7.66
CA LEU A 162 5.68 7.50 -9.10
C LEU A 162 5.06 8.77 -9.71
N LYS A 163 3.84 9.13 -9.32
CA LYS A 163 3.20 10.37 -9.76
C LYS A 163 4.05 11.61 -9.44
N ALA A 164 4.73 11.60 -8.30
CA ALA A 164 5.57 12.73 -7.88
C ALA A 164 6.96 12.76 -8.57
N THR A 165 7.45 11.64 -9.11
CA THR A 165 8.84 11.52 -9.56
C THR A 165 9.01 11.11 -11.01
N VAL A 166 7.98 10.52 -11.63
CA VAL A 166 8.02 9.98 -12.99
C VAL A 166 7.25 10.88 -13.94
N THR A 167 7.88 11.18 -15.08
CA THR A 167 7.24 11.74 -16.26
C THR A 167 7.41 10.77 -17.42
N PRO A 168 6.61 10.87 -18.50
CA PRO A 168 6.84 10.08 -19.71
C PRO A 168 8.30 10.20 -20.17
N GLU A 169 8.82 9.12 -20.76
CA GLU A 169 10.20 9.01 -21.29
C GLU A 169 11.29 8.86 -20.23
N LYS A 170 11.00 9.00 -18.93
CA LYS A 170 12.00 8.71 -17.89
C LYS A 170 12.34 7.23 -17.85
N ARG A 171 13.59 6.94 -17.57
CA ARG A 171 14.09 5.60 -17.33
C ARG A 171 14.03 5.31 -15.84
N VAL A 172 13.16 4.35 -15.46
CA VAL A 172 12.84 4.04 -14.07
C VAL A 172 13.37 2.65 -13.68
N GLY A 173 14.35 2.64 -12.79
CA GLY A 173 14.88 1.42 -12.19
C GLY A 173 14.01 0.98 -11.00
N ILE A 174 13.54 -0.26 -10.99
CA ILE A 174 12.79 -0.83 -9.88
C ILE A 174 13.62 -1.94 -9.25
N LEU A 175 14.01 -1.75 -7.99
CA LEU A 175 14.79 -2.71 -7.23
C LEU A 175 13.87 -3.58 -6.38
N GLY A 176 13.73 -4.85 -6.78
CA GLY A 176 12.91 -5.85 -6.11
C GLY A 176 11.49 -5.99 -6.66
N ILE A 177 11.11 -7.22 -7.02
CA ILE A 177 9.78 -7.58 -7.51
C ILE A 177 9.05 -8.35 -6.42
N GLY A 178 8.31 -7.64 -5.62
CA GLY A 178 7.44 -8.16 -4.56
C GLY A 178 6.08 -7.50 -4.60
N GLY A 179 5.43 -7.40 -3.43
CA GLY A 179 4.10 -6.79 -3.28
C GLY A 179 4.00 -5.34 -3.76
N LEU A 180 5.08 -4.55 -3.68
CA LEU A 180 5.15 -3.19 -4.24
C LEU A 180 5.71 -3.20 -5.67
N GLY A 181 6.81 -3.93 -5.91
CA GLY A 181 7.55 -3.85 -7.18
C GLY A 181 6.73 -4.28 -8.40
N HIS A 182 5.88 -5.32 -8.30
CA HIS A 182 5.05 -5.74 -9.42
C HIS A 182 3.97 -4.69 -9.81
N LEU A 183 3.52 -3.87 -8.84
CA LEU A 183 2.67 -2.70 -9.10
C LEU A 183 3.48 -1.54 -9.65
N ALA A 184 4.70 -1.31 -9.14
CA ALA A 184 5.57 -0.26 -9.63
C ALA A 184 5.89 -0.43 -11.12
N ILE A 185 6.12 -1.65 -11.58
CA ILE A 185 6.30 -1.96 -13.01
C ILE A 185 5.07 -1.50 -13.82
N GLN A 186 3.88 -1.90 -13.39
CA GLN A 186 2.64 -1.58 -14.11
C GLN A 186 2.38 -0.07 -14.15
N TYR A 187 2.45 0.60 -13.01
CA TYR A 187 2.22 2.05 -12.93
C TYR A 187 3.24 2.83 -13.74
N ALA A 188 4.55 2.58 -13.57
CA ALA A 188 5.60 3.28 -14.29
C ALA A 188 5.45 3.09 -15.82
N ASN A 189 5.18 1.86 -16.26
CA ASN A 189 4.93 1.57 -17.67
C ASN A 189 3.71 2.34 -18.21
N LYS A 190 2.59 2.36 -17.48
CA LYS A 190 1.37 3.07 -17.89
C LYS A 190 1.50 4.60 -17.80
N MET A 191 2.45 5.10 -17.02
CA MET A 191 2.85 6.52 -16.99
C MET A 191 3.80 6.89 -18.14
N GLY A 192 4.20 5.92 -19.00
CA GLY A 192 5.04 6.15 -20.17
C GLY A 192 6.55 6.03 -19.92
N ALA A 193 6.96 5.49 -18.77
CA ALA A 193 8.37 5.32 -18.43
C ALA A 193 9.00 4.08 -19.09
N ASP A 194 10.31 4.13 -19.28
CA ASP A 194 11.13 2.99 -19.61
C ASP A 194 11.52 2.23 -18.35
N VAL A 195 10.90 1.06 -18.13
CA VAL A 195 11.04 0.32 -16.88
C VAL A 195 12.19 -0.68 -16.94
N VAL A 196 13.12 -0.55 -16.00
CA VAL A 196 14.29 -1.43 -15.80
C VAL A 196 14.15 -2.14 -14.46
N ILE A 197 14.31 -3.45 -14.44
CA ILE A 197 14.17 -4.26 -13.22
C ILE A 197 15.51 -4.76 -12.73
N TYR A 198 15.68 -4.67 -11.41
CA TYR A 198 16.78 -5.29 -10.67
C TYR A 198 16.23 -6.31 -9.67
N SER A 199 16.53 -7.58 -9.86
CA SER A 199 15.98 -8.69 -9.08
C SER A 199 17.06 -9.65 -8.58
N THR A 200 16.79 -10.32 -7.46
CA THR A 200 17.71 -11.34 -6.89
C THR A 200 17.66 -12.66 -7.63
N SER A 201 16.68 -12.90 -8.52
CA SER A 201 16.59 -14.14 -9.30
C SER A 201 15.85 -13.90 -10.62
N THR A 202 16.11 -14.75 -11.60
CA THR A 202 15.44 -14.76 -12.92
C THR A 202 14.01 -15.32 -12.88
N SER A 203 13.61 -15.95 -11.77
CA SER A 203 12.32 -16.65 -11.67
C SER A 203 11.07 -15.78 -11.91
N LYS A 204 11.25 -14.45 -11.90
CA LYS A 204 10.19 -13.46 -12.10
C LYS A 204 10.36 -12.64 -13.38
N GLU A 205 11.33 -12.98 -14.23
CA GLU A 205 11.62 -12.19 -15.44
C GLU A 205 10.46 -12.17 -16.42
N ALA A 206 9.90 -13.35 -16.72
CA ALA A 206 8.78 -13.44 -17.67
C ALA A 206 7.56 -12.62 -17.21
N GLU A 207 7.23 -12.69 -15.92
CA GLU A 207 6.15 -11.88 -15.34
C GLU A 207 6.48 -10.38 -15.38
N ALA A 208 7.71 -9.99 -15.03
CA ALA A 208 8.13 -8.58 -15.08
C ALA A 208 7.97 -7.99 -16.48
N ARG A 209 8.35 -8.75 -17.51
CA ARG A 209 8.17 -8.34 -18.92
C ARG A 209 6.70 -8.24 -19.31
N GLN A 210 5.85 -9.18 -18.89
CA GLN A 210 4.40 -9.12 -19.10
C GLN A 210 3.76 -7.90 -18.43
N LEU A 211 4.27 -7.50 -17.25
CA LEU A 211 3.82 -6.33 -16.52
C LEU A 211 4.32 -5.00 -17.13
N GLY A 212 5.26 -5.05 -18.09
CA GLY A 212 5.73 -3.88 -18.85
C GLY A 212 7.19 -3.52 -18.66
N ALA A 213 8.01 -4.37 -18.03
CA ALA A 213 9.43 -4.14 -17.94
C ALA A 213 10.11 -4.28 -19.33
N LYS A 214 10.90 -3.26 -19.72
CA LYS A 214 11.70 -3.29 -20.93
C LYS A 214 13.03 -4.01 -20.75
N GLU A 215 13.62 -3.91 -19.55
CA GLU A 215 14.90 -4.52 -19.21
C GLU A 215 14.81 -5.25 -17.88
N PHE A 216 15.60 -6.31 -17.76
CA PHE A 216 15.68 -7.12 -16.55
C PHE A 216 17.15 -7.49 -16.28
N HIS A 217 17.62 -7.19 -15.08
CA HIS A 217 18.97 -7.49 -14.63
C HIS A 217 18.95 -8.22 -13.29
N LEU A 218 19.88 -9.14 -13.11
CA LEU A 218 20.15 -9.68 -11.79
C LEU A 218 20.83 -8.62 -10.92
N LEU A 219 20.46 -8.57 -9.65
CA LEU A 219 20.98 -7.59 -8.71
C LEU A 219 22.51 -7.67 -8.57
N ASP A 220 23.07 -8.90 -8.60
CA ASP A 220 24.51 -9.12 -8.51
C ASP A 220 25.26 -8.54 -9.71
N ASN A 221 24.60 -8.42 -10.86
CA ASN A 221 25.16 -7.93 -12.13
C ASN A 221 24.54 -6.59 -12.54
N MET A 222 23.89 -5.87 -11.63
CA MET A 222 23.13 -4.66 -11.96
C MET A 222 24.00 -3.53 -12.53
N PHE A 223 25.30 -3.59 -12.35
CA PHE A 223 26.24 -2.58 -12.82
C PHE A 223 27.06 -3.01 -14.04
N ASP A 224 26.93 -4.26 -14.51
CA ASP A 224 27.85 -4.82 -15.51
C ASP A 224 27.46 -4.46 -16.95
N ASP A 225 26.20 -4.18 -17.24
CA ASP A 225 25.71 -3.89 -18.59
C ASP A 225 24.70 -2.73 -18.56
N VAL A 226 25.14 -1.59 -18.04
CA VAL A 226 24.34 -0.37 -17.94
C VAL A 226 24.29 0.33 -19.32
N LYS A 227 23.18 0.16 -20.03
CA LYS A 227 23.00 0.77 -21.37
C LYS A 227 22.84 2.28 -21.33
N ALA A 228 22.16 2.77 -20.31
CA ALA A 228 21.96 4.19 -20.03
C ALA A 228 21.62 4.37 -18.56
N PRO A 229 21.97 5.52 -17.95
CA PRO A 229 21.62 5.78 -16.56
C PRO A 229 20.10 5.86 -16.38
N ILE A 230 19.63 5.48 -15.19
CA ILE A 230 18.23 5.62 -14.77
C ILE A 230 17.99 7.01 -14.20
N ASP A 231 16.80 7.57 -14.38
CA ASP A 231 16.41 8.86 -13.81
C ASP A 231 15.83 8.73 -12.41
N VAL A 232 15.14 7.61 -12.15
CA VAL A 232 14.48 7.33 -10.88
C VAL A 232 14.79 5.90 -10.45
N LEU A 233 15.30 5.73 -9.23
CA LEU A 233 15.49 4.42 -8.61
C LEU A 233 14.44 4.20 -7.53
N VAL A 234 13.49 3.29 -7.78
CA VAL A 234 12.43 2.91 -6.85
C VAL A 234 12.84 1.64 -6.11
N ILE A 235 12.96 1.72 -4.78
CA ILE A 235 13.39 0.61 -3.95
C ILE A 235 12.17 -0.05 -3.31
N CYS A 236 11.77 -1.20 -3.84
CA CYS A 236 10.66 -2.02 -3.35
C CYS A 236 11.13 -3.24 -2.55
N GLY A 237 12.43 -3.49 -2.50
CA GLY A 237 13.06 -4.56 -1.73
C GLY A 237 13.49 -4.09 -0.33
N THR A 238 13.80 -5.05 0.54
CA THR A 238 14.22 -4.80 1.92
C THR A 238 15.73 -4.57 2.09
N LYS A 239 16.50 -4.72 1.01
CA LYS A 239 17.95 -4.50 1.01
C LYS A 239 18.29 -3.28 0.17
N TYR A 240 19.11 -2.40 0.70
CA TYR A 240 19.69 -1.30 -0.05
C TYR A 240 20.86 -1.80 -0.92
N PRO A 241 21.06 -1.20 -2.09
CA PRO A 241 22.21 -1.49 -2.94
C PRO A 241 23.48 -0.84 -2.39
N ASP A 242 24.61 -1.13 -3.05
CA ASP A 242 25.86 -0.40 -2.85
C ASP A 242 25.71 1.04 -3.38
N TRP A 243 25.61 2.00 -2.48
CA TRP A 243 25.36 3.41 -2.80
C TRP A 243 26.54 4.07 -3.54
N ASP A 244 27.78 3.66 -3.28
CA ASP A 244 28.93 4.20 -3.98
C ASP A 244 28.92 3.82 -5.47
N ARG A 245 28.34 2.66 -5.81
CA ARG A 245 28.17 2.22 -7.20
C ARG A 245 26.89 2.78 -7.83
N VAL A 246 25.80 2.90 -7.09
CA VAL A 246 24.52 3.46 -7.57
C VAL A 246 24.65 4.95 -7.86
N MET A 247 25.29 5.71 -6.95
CA MET A 247 25.33 7.16 -7.03
C MET A 247 26.48 7.66 -7.92
N THR A 248 26.62 7.04 -9.08
CA THR A 248 27.52 7.45 -10.17
C THR A 248 26.68 7.90 -11.36
N LYS A 249 27.18 8.86 -12.13
CA LYS A 249 26.47 9.41 -13.32
C LYS A 249 26.26 8.38 -14.44
N GLU A 250 26.97 7.27 -14.38
CA GLU A 250 26.88 6.15 -15.32
C GLU A 250 25.67 5.27 -14.98
N PHE A 251 25.26 5.20 -13.70
CA PHE A 251 24.13 4.38 -13.25
C PHE A 251 22.88 5.22 -12.94
N LEU A 252 23.02 6.29 -12.15
CA LEU A 252 21.94 7.21 -11.83
C LEU A 252 22.22 8.57 -12.50
N ALA A 253 21.32 9.00 -13.36
CA ALA A 253 21.44 10.25 -14.09
C ALA A 253 21.61 11.44 -13.14
N ARG A 254 22.28 12.50 -13.57
CA ARG A 254 22.33 13.74 -12.80
C ARG A 254 20.93 14.24 -12.48
N VAL A 255 20.75 14.81 -11.30
CA VAL A 255 19.43 15.20 -10.75
C VAL A 255 18.48 13.99 -10.56
N GLY A 256 19.03 12.79 -10.58
CA GLY A 256 18.27 11.55 -10.40
C GLY A 256 17.64 11.44 -9.02
N VAL A 257 16.57 10.69 -8.93
CA VAL A 257 15.76 10.57 -7.73
C VAL A 257 15.81 9.14 -7.16
N ILE A 258 16.11 9.01 -5.88
CA ILE A 258 16.04 7.76 -5.13
C ILE A 258 14.74 7.74 -4.34
N VAL A 259 13.93 6.70 -4.52
CA VAL A 259 12.60 6.55 -3.92
C VAL A 259 12.54 5.28 -3.06
N PRO A 260 12.89 5.34 -1.77
CA PRO A 260 12.73 4.19 -0.88
C PRO A 260 11.25 4.02 -0.51
N LEU A 261 10.61 2.94 -0.97
CA LEU A 261 9.22 2.59 -0.66
C LEU A 261 9.10 1.51 0.42
N ALA A 262 10.08 0.62 0.49
CA ALA A 262 10.16 -0.35 1.58
C ALA A 262 11.06 0.24 2.68
N ALA A 263 10.50 0.46 3.85
CA ALA A 263 11.31 0.78 5.02
C ALA A 263 12.06 -0.49 5.44
N PRO A 264 13.39 -0.54 5.35
CA PRO A 264 14.13 -1.63 5.95
C PRO A 264 13.90 -1.59 7.46
N VAL A 265 13.60 -2.72 8.04
CA VAL A 265 13.33 -2.85 9.47
C VAL A 265 14.57 -2.52 10.30
N HIS A 266 15.75 -2.45 9.67
CA HIS A 266 17.03 -2.29 10.35
C HIS A 266 17.97 -1.35 9.62
N GLY A 267 18.42 -0.34 10.31
CA GLY A 267 19.52 0.54 9.97
C GLY A 267 19.17 1.84 9.24
N PRO A 268 20.06 2.82 9.31
CA PRO A 268 19.89 4.11 8.66
C PRO A 268 20.10 4.00 7.14
N LEU A 269 19.43 4.88 6.38
CA LEU A 269 19.79 5.14 4.98
C LEU A 269 21.03 6.05 4.98
N SER A 270 22.20 5.49 4.66
CA SER A 270 23.46 6.23 4.58
C SER A 270 23.84 6.44 3.11
N LEU A 271 23.92 7.69 2.69
CA LEU A 271 24.22 8.07 1.30
C LEU A 271 25.52 8.88 1.21
N PRO A 272 26.33 8.72 0.14
CA PRO A 272 27.55 9.49 -0.12
C PRO A 272 27.23 10.98 -0.29
N ALA A 273 27.57 11.81 0.68
CA ALA A 273 27.26 13.25 0.68
C ALA A 273 27.86 13.99 -0.53
N GLY A 274 29.09 13.65 -0.92
CA GLY A 274 29.75 14.22 -2.10
C GLY A 274 28.97 13.97 -3.38
N ALA A 275 28.51 12.73 -3.60
CA ALA A 275 27.70 12.38 -4.77
C ALA A 275 26.36 13.12 -4.76
N MET A 276 25.69 13.19 -3.59
CA MET A 276 24.47 13.98 -3.45
C MET A 276 24.67 15.43 -3.89
N PHE A 277 25.73 16.06 -3.41
CA PHE A 277 25.99 17.47 -3.69
C PHE A 277 26.37 17.72 -5.16
N PHE A 278 27.38 16.99 -5.68
CA PHE A 278 27.93 17.27 -7.00
C PHE A 278 27.08 16.80 -8.18
N GLN A 279 26.24 15.79 -7.98
CA GLN A 279 25.35 15.28 -9.03
C GLN A 279 23.91 15.81 -8.90
N GLY A 280 23.57 16.49 -7.79
CA GLY A 280 22.22 17.01 -7.54
C GLY A 280 21.19 15.92 -7.29
N TYR A 281 21.59 14.80 -6.71
CA TYR A 281 20.65 13.69 -6.43
C TYR A 281 19.62 14.07 -5.38
N HIS A 282 18.43 13.53 -5.50
CA HIS A 282 17.32 13.72 -4.58
C HIS A 282 16.88 12.41 -3.93
N VAL A 283 16.46 12.47 -2.67
CA VAL A 283 15.72 11.39 -2.04
C VAL A 283 14.27 11.84 -1.85
N PHE A 284 13.36 11.08 -2.42
CA PHE A 284 11.93 11.34 -2.28
C PHE A 284 11.31 10.24 -1.42
N SER A 285 10.69 10.61 -0.30
CA SER A 285 9.92 9.70 0.54
C SER A 285 8.42 9.96 0.39
N SER A 286 7.63 8.89 0.45
CA SER A 286 6.19 8.93 0.38
C SER A 286 5.60 8.00 1.44
N LEU A 287 4.43 8.36 1.97
CA LEU A 287 3.65 7.52 2.89
C LEU A 287 2.29 7.28 2.27
N VAL A 288 2.03 6.06 1.79
CA VAL A 288 0.79 5.69 1.10
C VAL A 288 0.39 6.77 0.09
N GLY A 289 -0.74 7.42 0.23
CA GLY A 289 -1.19 8.54 -0.58
C GLY A 289 -2.17 9.42 0.19
N SER A 290 -2.18 10.71 -0.12
CA SER A 290 -3.28 11.59 0.30
C SER A 290 -4.58 11.16 -0.37
N ARG A 291 -5.73 11.46 0.22
CA ARG A 291 -7.04 10.98 -0.26
C ARG A 291 -7.29 11.26 -1.76
N ASN A 292 -6.97 12.47 -2.24
CA ASN A 292 -7.12 12.81 -3.65
C ASN A 292 -6.22 11.98 -4.58
N VAL A 293 -5.00 11.66 -4.14
CA VAL A 293 -4.07 10.81 -4.89
C VAL A 293 -4.53 9.35 -4.86
N HIS A 294 -5.16 8.93 -3.77
CA HIS A 294 -5.73 7.60 -3.63
C HIS A 294 -6.92 7.40 -4.60
N ASP A 295 -7.86 8.34 -4.64
CA ASP A 295 -8.98 8.30 -5.60
C ASP A 295 -8.48 8.25 -7.04
N GLU A 296 -7.52 9.12 -7.39
CA GLU A 296 -6.89 9.14 -8.71
C GLU A 296 -6.19 7.81 -9.04
N MET A 297 -5.53 7.19 -8.07
CA MET A 297 -4.88 5.88 -8.25
C MET A 297 -5.90 4.79 -8.59
N LEU A 298 -7.05 4.75 -7.92
CA LEU A 298 -8.11 3.77 -8.19
C LEU A 298 -8.69 3.97 -9.60
N GLU A 299 -8.97 5.21 -9.98
CA GLU A 299 -9.43 5.55 -11.33
C GLU A 299 -8.39 5.22 -12.40
N PHE A 300 -7.12 5.54 -12.15
CA PHE A 300 -6.01 5.20 -13.04
C PHE A 300 -5.89 3.69 -13.21
N SER A 301 -5.98 2.94 -12.11
CA SER A 301 -5.91 1.48 -12.12
C SER A 301 -7.04 0.85 -12.93
N ALA A 302 -8.28 1.31 -12.72
CA ALA A 302 -9.44 0.83 -13.49
C ALA A 302 -9.30 1.14 -14.98
N ARG A 303 -8.93 2.38 -15.33
CA ARG A 303 -8.77 2.85 -16.71
C ARG A 303 -7.69 2.11 -17.47
N HIS A 304 -6.57 1.80 -16.83
CA HIS A 304 -5.40 1.18 -17.46
C HIS A 304 -5.30 -0.32 -17.24
N GLY A 305 -6.29 -0.93 -16.58
CA GLY A 305 -6.33 -2.35 -16.28
C GLY A 305 -5.21 -2.83 -15.36
N ILE A 306 -4.71 -1.95 -14.46
CA ILE A 306 -3.68 -2.30 -13.49
C ILE A 306 -4.31 -3.16 -12.40
N LYS A 307 -3.73 -4.33 -12.18
CA LYS A 307 -4.21 -5.29 -11.19
C LYS A 307 -3.04 -5.88 -10.41
N PRO A 308 -3.13 -5.92 -9.08
CA PRO A 308 -2.19 -6.73 -8.31
C PRO A 308 -2.39 -8.21 -8.65
N MET A 309 -1.29 -8.95 -8.69
CA MET A 309 -1.36 -10.41 -8.71
C MET A 309 -1.66 -10.88 -7.28
N VAL A 310 -2.81 -11.55 -7.11
CA VAL A 310 -3.34 -11.91 -5.79
C VAL A 310 -3.44 -13.42 -5.61
N GLN A 311 -3.25 -13.88 -4.38
CA GLN A 311 -3.65 -15.20 -3.90
C GLN A 311 -4.77 -14.98 -2.88
N ILE A 312 -5.93 -15.57 -3.14
CA ILE A 312 -7.13 -15.41 -2.33
C ILE A 312 -7.19 -16.54 -1.29
N PHE A 313 -7.45 -16.19 -0.05
CA PHE A 313 -7.60 -17.09 1.07
C PHE A 313 -8.97 -16.89 1.70
N LYS A 314 -9.80 -17.93 1.72
CA LYS A 314 -11.08 -17.88 2.44
C LYS A 314 -10.81 -17.67 3.93
N HIS A 315 -11.39 -16.61 4.46
CA HIS A 315 -11.18 -16.23 5.84
C HIS A 315 -11.94 -17.17 6.81
N ASP A 316 -11.18 -18.00 7.51
CA ASP A 316 -11.66 -18.90 8.55
C ASP A 316 -11.04 -18.54 9.91
N GLY A 317 -11.19 -17.28 10.30
CA GLY A 317 -10.71 -16.76 11.57
C GLY A 317 -9.18 -16.63 11.69
N ALA A 318 -8.69 -16.66 12.92
CA ALA A 318 -7.29 -16.45 13.27
C ALA A 318 -6.32 -17.44 12.59
N LYS A 319 -6.79 -18.65 12.28
CA LYS A 319 -5.97 -19.69 11.64
C LYS A 319 -5.48 -19.21 10.27
N THR A 320 -6.38 -18.78 9.41
CA THR A 320 -6.05 -18.28 8.06
C THR A 320 -5.10 -17.10 8.11
N ILE A 321 -5.33 -16.14 9.02
CA ILE A 321 -4.47 -14.96 9.16
C ILE A 321 -3.04 -15.39 9.51
N ARG A 322 -2.86 -16.34 10.47
CA ARG A 322 -1.54 -16.85 10.84
C ARG A 322 -0.83 -17.56 9.69
N GLU A 323 -1.54 -18.41 8.95
CA GLU A 323 -1.00 -19.09 7.77
C GLU A 323 -0.51 -18.08 6.72
N VAL A 324 -1.32 -17.06 6.42
CA VAL A 324 -0.97 -16.02 5.46
C VAL A 324 0.21 -15.18 5.95
N PHE A 325 0.25 -14.83 7.24
CA PHE A 325 1.39 -14.10 7.81
C PHE A 325 2.71 -14.87 7.63
N GLU A 326 2.71 -16.18 7.85
CA GLU A 326 3.92 -16.99 7.65
C GLU A 326 4.36 -17.01 6.17
N LEU A 327 3.42 -17.13 5.23
CA LEU A 327 3.73 -17.06 3.80
C LEU A 327 4.32 -15.69 3.40
N VAL A 328 3.78 -14.60 3.94
CA VAL A 328 4.28 -13.23 3.70
C VAL A 328 5.68 -13.04 4.30
N LYS A 329 5.91 -13.47 5.55
CA LYS A 329 7.24 -13.42 6.20
C LYS A 329 8.31 -14.18 5.43
N MET A 330 7.96 -15.34 4.87
CA MET A 330 8.85 -16.19 4.09
C MET A 330 9.04 -15.69 2.64
N ASN A 331 8.45 -14.56 2.23
CA ASN A 331 8.44 -14.09 0.85
C ASN A 331 7.93 -15.12 -0.17
N LYS A 332 7.00 -16.00 0.25
CA LYS A 332 6.41 -17.05 -0.59
C LYS A 332 5.15 -16.59 -1.34
N MET A 333 4.74 -15.35 -1.16
CA MET A 333 3.57 -14.78 -1.86
C MET A 333 3.90 -14.32 -3.28
N ARG A 334 2.97 -14.55 -4.20
CA ARG A 334 3.09 -14.16 -5.62
C ARG A 334 1.87 -13.34 -6.08
N TYR A 335 1.69 -12.05 -5.69
CA TYR A 335 2.59 -11.21 -4.89
C TYR A 335 1.87 -10.68 -3.66
N ARG A 336 0.52 -10.62 -3.66
CA ARG A 336 -0.30 -10.11 -2.58
C ARG A 336 -1.25 -11.19 -2.08
N ALA A 337 -1.41 -11.27 -0.77
CA ALA A 337 -2.46 -12.09 -0.17
C ALA A 337 -3.71 -11.25 0.05
N VAL A 338 -4.87 -11.88 -0.16
CA VAL A 338 -6.18 -11.28 0.09
C VAL A 338 -7.01 -12.27 0.89
N LEU A 339 -7.54 -11.82 2.00
CA LEU A 339 -8.56 -12.54 2.77
C LEU A 339 -9.92 -12.26 2.11
N GLU A 340 -10.62 -13.31 1.68
CA GLU A 340 -12.01 -13.26 1.24
C GLU A 340 -12.89 -13.58 2.44
N MET A 341 -13.68 -12.62 2.87
CA MET A 341 -14.61 -12.80 4.01
C MET A 341 -15.75 -13.71 3.60
N GLY A 342 -16.13 -14.62 4.50
CA GLY A 342 -17.35 -15.42 4.33
C GLY A 342 -18.60 -14.55 4.49
N ASP A 343 -19.70 -15.03 3.93
CA ASP A 343 -21.05 -14.42 4.03
C ASP A 343 -21.54 -14.24 5.48
#